data_f3a629649465ebc4611214cf8fbb394a
#
_entry.id   f3a629649465ebc4611214cf8fbb394a
#
_cell.length_a   1.000
_cell.length_b   1.000
_cell.length_c   1.000
_cell.angle_alpha   90.00
_cell.angle_beta   90.00
_cell.angle_gamma   90.00
#
_symmetry.space_group_name_H-M   'P 1'
#
loop_
_entity.id
_entity.type
_entity.pdbx_description
1 polymer ?
#
loop_
_entity_poly.entity_id
_entity_poly.type
_entity_poly.pdbx_seq_one_letter_code
_entity_poly.pdbx_strand_id
1 'polypeptide(L)'
;LKIIDEAIQILDLNELKNKFICELSGGQSQRAFLAMSIAQNTNILFLDEPTTFLDVNYQIKFLESLKNLIQIKKISIITVLHDVNLAARFCDRIAILKEGKLIDINTPEKVLNQENFKRGFEIDSHIIDTPVGIQIFPVSKT
;
A
#
# COMPACT_ATOMS: atom_id res chain seq x y z
N LEU A 1 -7.60 25.74 3.80
CA LEU A 1 -7.50 25.35 5.20
C LEU A 1 -8.31 24.08 5.50
N LYS A 2 -9.60 24.00 5.17
CA LYS A 2 -10.47 22.85 5.48
C LYS A 2 -9.92 21.49 5.00
N ILE A 3 -9.37 21.42 3.77
CA ILE A 3 -8.80 20.18 3.18
C ILE A 3 -7.54 19.74 3.95
N ILE A 4 -6.72 20.70 4.37
CA ILE A 4 -5.51 20.42 5.15
C ILE A 4 -5.89 19.88 6.54
N ASP A 5 -6.85 20.51 7.20
CA ASP A 5 -7.33 20.07 8.53
C ASP A 5 -7.94 18.67 8.46
N GLU A 6 -8.70 18.37 7.39
CA GLU A 6 -9.21 17.01 7.15
C GLU A 6 -8.09 15.99 6.93
N ALA A 7 -7.06 16.31 6.14
CA ALA A 7 -5.93 15.43 5.91
C ALA A 7 -5.15 15.14 7.20
N ILE A 8 -4.92 16.18 8.03
CA ILE A 8 -4.28 16.07 9.34
C ILE A 8 -5.08 15.15 10.26
N GLN A 9 -6.42 15.29 10.28
CA GLN A 9 -7.30 14.49 11.11
C GLN A 9 -7.34 13.02 10.66
N ILE A 10 -7.50 12.76 9.36
CA ILE A 10 -7.54 11.40 8.77
C ILE A 10 -6.26 10.61 9.10
N LEU A 11 -5.12 11.28 9.11
CA LEU A 11 -3.81 10.65 9.31
C LEU A 11 -3.29 10.76 10.75
N ASP A 12 -4.14 11.19 11.70
CA ASP A 12 -3.79 11.30 13.11
C ASP A 12 -2.51 12.12 13.36
N LEU A 13 -2.49 13.33 12.78
CA LEU A 13 -1.34 14.26 12.85
C LEU A 13 -1.62 15.49 13.73
N ASN A 14 -2.78 15.54 14.43
CA ASN A 14 -3.19 16.73 15.18
C ASN A 14 -2.16 17.21 16.20
N GLU A 15 -1.52 16.29 16.92
CA GLU A 15 -0.49 16.61 17.92
C GLU A 15 0.85 17.01 17.29
N LEU A 16 1.02 16.75 16.01
CA LEU A 16 2.27 16.96 15.27
C LEU A 16 2.25 18.20 14.37
N LYS A 17 1.09 18.82 14.18
CA LYS A 17 0.90 19.91 13.20
C LYS A 17 1.78 21.14 13.38
N ASN A 18 2.34 21.33 14.59
CA ASN A 18 3.22 22.45 14.93
C ASN A 18 4.70 22.04 14.99
N LYS A 19 5.04 20.79 14.71
CA LYS A 19 6.43 20.31 14.65
C LYS A 19 7.02 20.48 13.26
N PHE A 20 8.31 20.69 13.20
CA PHE A 20 9.05 20.63 11.93
C PHE A 20 9.17 19.17 11.47
N ILE A 21 9.22 18.97 10.14
CA ILE A 21 9.33 17.60 9.55
C ILE A 21 10.59 16.88 10.05
N CYS A 22 11.68 17.59 10.29
CA CYS A 22 12.93 17.03 10.82
C CYS A 22 12.82 16.53 12.29
N GLU A 23 11.78 16.90 13.01
CA GLU A 23 11.51 16.44 14.38
C GLU A 23 10.62 15.20 14.43
N LEU A 24 10.09 14.78 13.27
CA LEU A 24 9.18 13.65 13.16
C LEU A 24 9.96 12.34 13.03
N SER A 25 9.41 11.26 13.60
CA SER A 25 9.90 9.91 13.29
C SER A 25 9.62 9.55 11.83
N GLY A 26 10.30 8.52 11.29
CA GLY A 26 10.11 8.08 9.90
C GLY A 26 8.63 7.85 9.55
N GLY A 27 7.88 7.11 10.38
CA GLY A 27 6.46 6.86 10.16
C GLY A 27 5.58 8.12 10.30
N GLN A 28 5.95 9.07 11.17
CA GLN A 28 5.26 10.36 11.30
C GLN A 28 5.50 11.22 10.06
N SER A 29 6.74 11.30 9.58
CA SER A 29 7.09 12.01 8.35
C SER A 29 6.35 11.45 7.15
N GLN A 30 6.25 10.12 7.04
CA GLN A 30 5.55 9.46 5.94
C GLN A 30 4.06 9.79 5.94
N ARG A 31 3.40 9.80 7.11
CA ARG A 31 2.01 10.27 7.25
C ARG A 31 1.87 11.76 6.90
N ALA A 32 2.85 12.59 7.27
CA ALA A 32 2.85 14.01 6.91
C ALA A 32 2.96 14.22 5.39
N PHE A 33 3.83 13.48 4.69
CA PHE A 33 3.92 13.53 3.23
C PHE A 33 2.64 13.03 2.55
N LEU A 34 2.00 12.00 3.11
CA LEU A 34 0.70 11.55 2.62
C LEU A 34 -0.38 12.64 2.83
N ALA A 35 -0.38 13.32 3.97
CA ALA A 35 -1.30 14.45 4.21
C ALA A 35 -1.12 15.57 3.18
N MET A 36 0.11 15.89 2.82
CA MET A 36 0.41 16.86 1.76
C MET A 36 -0.15 16.41 0.40
N SER A 37 -0.03 15.12 0.09
CA SER A 37 -0.59 14.55 -1.16
C SER A 37 -2.11 14.59 -1.18
N ILE A 38 -2.76 14.29 -0.06
CA ILE A 38 -4.23 14.36 0.09
C ILE A 38 -4.73 15.79 -0.03
N ALA A 39 -3.96 16.76 0.51
CA ALA A 39 -4.31 18.18 0.45
C ALA A 39 -4.33 18.74 -0.98
N GLN A 40 -3.72 18.06 -1.96
CA GLN A 40 -3.83 18.40 -3.38
C GLN A 40 -5.23 18.12 -3.96
N ASN A 41 -6.07 17.40 -3.23
CA ASN A 41 -7.46 17.09 -3.58
C ASN A 41 -7.64 16.47 -4.98
N THR A 42 -6.79 15.52 -5.31
CA THR A 42 -6.84 14.76 -6.57
C THR A 42 -7.76 13.54 -6.45
N ASN A 43 -8.35 13.10 -7.56
CA ASN A 43 -9.17 11.88 -7.60
C ASN A 43 -8.34 10.59 -7.63
N ILE A 44 -7.06 10.68 -8.00
CA ILE A 44 -6.13 9.56 -8.07
C ILE A 44 -4.87 9.95 -7.30
N LEU A 45 -4.42 9.06 -6.42
CA LEU A 45 -3.19 9.20 -5.65
C LEU A 45 -2.22 8.09 -6.05
N PHE A 46 -0.99 8.46 -6.40
CA PHE A 46 0.09 7.53 -6.68
C PHE A 46 1.06 7.49 -5.50
N LEU A 47 1.34 6.29 -5.01
CA LEU A 47 2.27 6.07 -3.91
C LEU A 47 3.34 5.04 -4.36
N ASP A 48 4.58 5.47 -4.34
CA ASP A 48 5.70 4.61 -4.67
C ASP A 48 6.36 4.11 -3.38
N GLU A 49 6.26 2.79 -3.15
CA GLU A 49 6.82 2.08 -2.00
C GLU A 49 6.56 2.73 -0.62
N PRO A 50 5.32 3.11 -0.30
CA PRO A 50 5.06 3.93 0.88
C PRO A 50 5.26 3.20 2.22
N THR A 51 5.57 1.91 2.20
CA THR A 51 5.75 1.09 3.41
C THR A 51 7.18 0.62 3.64
N THR A 52 8.13 0.97 2.78
CA THR A 52 9.48 0.36 2.73
C THR A 52 10.31 0.56 4.00
N PHE A 53 10.15 1.67 4.72
CA PHE A 53 10.92 1.95 5.94
C PHE A 53 10.10 1.84 7.22
N LEU A 54 8.93 1.20 7.16
CA LEU A 54 8.06 1.01 8.30
C LEU A 54 8.21 -0.40 8.88
N ASP A 55 8.14 -0.52 10.20
CA ASP A 55 7.93 -1.82 10.83
C ASP A 55 6.53 -2.37 10.54
N VAL A 56 6.34 -3.66 10.77
CA VAL A 56 5.10 -4.39 10.42
C VAL A 56 3.84 -3.73 11.00
N ASN A 57 3.90 -3.25 12.24
CA ASN A 57 2.75 -2.60 12.88
C ASN A 57 2.38 -1.29 12.17
N TYR A 58 3.40 -0.48 11.85
CA TYR A 58 3.17 0.78 11.13
C TYR A 58 2.78 0.57 9.67
N GLN A 59 3.28 -0.46 8.98
CA GLN A 59 2.82 -0.83 7.64
C GLN A 59 1.33 -1.12 7.62
N ILE A 60 0.84 -1.94 8.55
CA ILE A 60 -0.58 -2.29 8.66
C ILE A 60 -1.42 -1.04 8.94
N LYS A 61 -1.07 -0.24 9.94
CA LYS A 61 -1.78 1.01 10.27
C LYS A 61 -1.83 1.98 9.10
N PHE A 62 -0.73 2.10 8.36
CA PHE A 62 -0.65 2.96 7.19
C PHE A 62 -1.61 2.50 6.09
N LEU A 63 -1.60 1.20 5.75
CA LEU A 63 -2.50 0.64 4.72
C LEU A 63 -3.97 0.69 5.15
N GLU A 64 -4.29 0.51 6.44
CA GLU A 64 -5.63 0.74 6.98
C GLU A 64 -6.06 2.20 6.84
N SER A 65 -5.16 3.15 7.09
CA SER A 65 -5.42 4.58 6.88
C SER A 65 -5.71 4.90 5.40
N LEU A 66 -5.02 4.25 4.46
CA LEU A 66 -5.31 4.39 3.02
C LEU A 66 -6.69 3.83 2.66
N LYS A 67 -7.08 2.67 3.21
CA LYS A 67 -8.44 2.13 3.01
C LYS A 67 -9.51 3.08 3.54
N ASN A 68 -9.32 3.62 4.73
CA ASN A 68 -10.24 4.61 5.30
C ASN A 68 -10.32 5.87 4.41
N LEU A 69 -9.18 6.35 3.90
CA LEU A 69 -9.11 7.50 3.01
C LEU A 69 -9.92 7.27 1.72
N ILE A 70 -9.78 6.10 1.09
CA ILE A 70 -10.57 5.71 -0.10
C ILE A 70 -12.07 5.81 0.20
N GLN A 71 -12.51 5.31 1.35
CA GLN A 71 -13.92 5.33 1.74
C GLN A 71 -14.44 6.75 1.99
N ILE A 72 -13.65 7.61 2.64
CA ILE A 72 -14.05 8.98 3.02
C ILE A 72 -14.01 9.90 1.80
N LYS A 73 -12.92 9.86 1.02
CA LYS A 73 -12.67 10.81 -0.09
C LYS A 73 -13.17 10.31 -1.44
N LYS A 74 -13.54 9.03 -1.57
CA LYS A 74 -13.95 8.39 -2.84
C LYS A 74 -12.90 8.53 -3.94
N ILE A 75 -11.63 8.45 -3.58
CA ILE A 75 -10.50 8.50 -4.51
C ILE A 75 -10.01 7.09 -4.85
N SER A 76 -9.23 6.99 -5.92
CA SER A 76 -8.48 5.79 -6.27
C SER A 76 -7.03 5.93 -5.81
N ILE A 77 -6.46 4.86 -5.28
CA ILE A 77 -5.03 4.82 -4.92
C ILE A 77 -4.34 3.76 -5.77
N ILE A 78 -3.25 4.14 -6.40
CA ILE A 78 -2.34 3.23 -7.10
C ILE A 78 -1.04 3.23 -6.31
N THR A 79 -0.64 2.07 -5.82
CA THR A 79 0.56 1.95 -4.97
C THR A 79 1.46 0.83 -5.45
N VAL A 80 2.77 1.04 -5.35
CA VAL A 80 3.78 -0.01 -5.50
C VAL A 80 4.06 -0.59 -4.12
N LEU A 81 3.95 -1.91 -3.98
CA LEU A 81 4.24 -2.63 -2.75
C LEU A 81 5.20 -3.79 -3.05
N HIS A 82 6.19 -3.99 -2.19
CA HIS A 82 7.10 -5.13 -2.28
C HIS A 82 6.55 -6.38 -1.61
N ASP A 83 5.75 -6.21 -0.57
CA ASP A 83 5.14 -7.33 0.13
C ASP A 83 3.85 -7.76 -0.58
N VAL A 84 3.92 -8.91 -1.23
CA VAL A 84 2.79 -9.50 -1.98
C VAL A 84 1.63 -9.85 -1.06
N ASN A 85 1.90 -10.26 0.19
CA ASN A 85 0.88 -10.60 1.16
C ASN A 85 0.14 -9.36 1.67
N LEU A 86 0.84 -8.24 1.84
CA LEU A 86 0.20 -6.95 2.12
C LEU A 86 -0.63 -6.49 0.92
N ALA A 87 -0.13 -6.64 -0.31
CA ALA A 87 -0.89 -6.33 -1.51
C ALA A 87 -2.17 -7.19 -1.61
N ALA A 88 -2.05 -8.51 -1.35
CA ALA A 88 -3.19 -9.43 -1.34
C ALA A 88 -4.28 -9.03 -0.34
N ARG A 89 -3.87 -8.56 0.84
CA ARG A 89 -4.79 -8.20 1.93
C ARG A 89 -5.45 -6.82 1.74
N PHE A 90 -4.72 -5.86 1.16
CA PHE A 90 -5.13 -4.46 1.17
C PHE A 90 -5.58 -3.92 -0.18
N CYS A 91 -5.23 -4.53 -1.30
CA CYS A 91 -5.59 -4.04 -2.63
C CYS A 91 -6.83 -4.74 -3.19
N ASP A 92 -7.69 -3.99 -3.87
CA ASP A 92 -8.86 -4.55 -4.59
C ASP A 92 -8.43 -5.22 -5.90
N ARG A 93 -7.33 -4.70 -6.50
CA ARG A 93 -6.73 -5.25 -7.71
C ARG A 93 -5.21 -5.18 -7.62
N ILE A 94 -4.54 -6.17 -8.16
CA ILE A 94 -3.08 -6.24 -8.23
C ILE A 94 -2.67 -6.35 -9.69
N ALA A 95 -1.66 -5.58 -10.08
CA ALA A 95 -0.97 -5.69 -11.35
C ALA A 95 0.44 -6.25 -11.12
N ILE A 96 0.80 -7.31 -11.82
CA ILE A 96 2.17 -7.85 -11.83
C ILE A 96 2.89 -7.32 -13.06
N LEU A 97 4.00 -6.62 -12.83
CA LEU A 97 4.86 -6.10 -13.88
C LEU A 97 6.23 -6.77 -13.84
N LYS A 98 6.79 -7.03 -15.02
CA LYS A 98 8.17 -7.50 -15.20
C LYS A 98 8.79 -6.83 -16.41
N GLU A 99 9.96 -6.25 -16.25
CA GLU A 99 10.71 -5.60 -17.35
C GLU A 99 9.84 -4.61 -18.15
N GLY A 100 9.03 -3.80 -17.45
CA GLY A 100 8.13 -2.81 -18.06
C GLY A 100 6.91 -3.38 -18.77
N LYS A 101 6.65 -4.70 -18.68
CA LYS A 101 5.50 -5.38 -19.29
C LYS A 101 4.51 -5.83 -18.22
N LEU A 102 3.23 -5.65 -18.51
CA LEU A 102 2.16 -6.17 -17.68
C LEU A 102 2.02 -7.68 -17.91
N ILE A 103 2.19 -8.46 -16.83
CA ILE A 103 1.98 -9.92 -16.82
C ILE A 103 0.49 -10.22 -16.71
N ASP A 104 -0.15 -9.64 -15.68
CA ASP A 104 -1.57 -9.79 -15.40
C ASP A 104 -2.07 -8.66 -14.50
N ILE A 105 -3.38 -8.40 -14.51
CA ILE A 105 -4.06 -7.47 -13.61
C ILE A 105 -5.46 -7.97 -13.27
N ASN A 106 -5.70 -8.30 -12.01
CA ASN A 106 -6.99 -8.81 -11.55
C ASN A 106 -7.17 -8.63 -10.03
N THR A 107 -8.25 -9.18 -9.47
CA THR A 107 -8.38 -9.32 -8.01
C THR A 107 -7.26 -10.20 -7.46
N PRO A 108 -6.89 -10.07 -6.18
CA PRO A 108 -5.81 -10.86 -5.58
C PRO A 108 -5.96 -12.37 -5.83
N GLU A 109 -7.17 -12.92 -5.65
CA GLU A 109 -7.46 -14.35 -5.80
C GLU A 109 -7.21 -14.87 -7.23
N LYS A 110 -7.35 -14.00 -8.23
CA LYS A 110 -7.18 -14.41 -9.63
C LYS A 110 -5.75 -14.20 -10.11
N VAL A 111 -5.12 -13.11 -9.69
CA VAL A 111 -3.79 -12.75 -10.20
C VAL A 111 -2.68 -13.47 -9.46
N LEU A 112 -2.85 -13.75 -8.16
CA LEU A 112 -1.85 -14.38 -7.33
C LEU A 112 -1.98 -15.91 -7.43
N ASN A 113 -1.49 -16.47 -8.53
CA ASN A 113 -1.41 -17.89 -8.80
C ASN A 113 0.04 -18.30 -9.10
N GLN A 114 0.33 -19.60 -9.05
CA GLN A 114 1.69 -20.13 -9.23
C GLN A 114 2.29 -19.75 -10.60
N GLU A 115 1.48 -19.76 -11.66
CA GLU A 115 1.94 -19.42 -13.00
C GLU A 115 2.38 -17.94 -13.08
N ASN A 116 1.53 -17.02 -12.64
CA ASN A 116 1.83 -15.59 -12.64
C ASN A 116 3.01 -15.27 -11.71
N PHE A 117 3.11 -15.97 -10.57
CA PHE A 117 4.21 -15.77 -9.65
C PHE A 117 5.53 -16.24 -10.25
N LYS A 118 5.53 -17.38 -10.91
CA LYS A 118 6.72 -17.90 -11.64
C LYS A 118 7.11 -16.99 -12.81
N ARG A 119 6.14 -16.48 -13.58
CA ARG A 119 6.39 -15.56 -14.70
C ARG A 119 6.89 -14.19 -14.23
N GLY A 120 6.33 -13.66 -13.15
CA GLY A 120 6.66 -12.33 -12.63
C GLY A 120 7.96 -12.31 -11.84
N PHE A 121 8.14 -13.26 -10.94
CA PHE A 121 9.23 -13.25 -9.94
C PHE A 121 10.29 -14.35 -10.18
N GLU A 122 10.06 -15.29 -11.11
CA GLU A 122 10.95 -16.43 -11.40
C GLU A 122 11.19 -17.36 -10.19
N ILE A 123 10.20 -17.45 -9.31
CA ILE A 123 10.22 -18.23 -8.08
C ILE A 123 8.99 -19.13 -8.05
N ASP A 124 9.15 -20.36 -7.57
CA ASP A 124 8.01 -21.21 -7.24
C ASP A 124 7.39 -20.73 -5.91
N SER A 125 6.11 -20.98 -5.71
CA SER A 125 5.38 -20.53 -4.53
C SER A 125 4.32 -21.52 -4.08
N HIS A 126 4.07 -21.57 -2.78
CA HIS A 126 2.85 -22.14 -2.22
C HIS A 126 1.86 -21.03 -1.93
N ILE A 127 0.61 -21.25 -2.30
CA ILE A 127 -0.48 -20.30 -2.12
C ILE A 127 -1.52 -20.95 -1.23
N ILE A 128 -1.90 -20.26 -0.17
CA ILE A 128 -2.80 -20.75 0.86
C ILE A 128 -3.90 -19.70 1.11
N ASP A 129 -5.15 -20.13 1.08
CA ASP A 129 -6.28 -19.32 1.53
C ASP A 129 -6.31 -19.24 3.05
N THR A 130 -6.43 -18.04 3.58
CA THR A 130 -6.52 -17.80 5.02
C THR A 130 -7.71 -16.88 5.33
N PRO A 131 -8.15 -16.82 6.60
CA PRO A 131 -9.20 -15.88 7.01
C PRO A 131 -8.91 -14.39 6.75
N VAL A 132 -7.64 -14.04 6.50
CA VAL A 132 -7.20 -12.67 6.19
C VAL A 132 -6.87 -12.46 4.71
N GLY A 133 -7.24 -13.41 3.84
CA GLY A 133 -6.99 -13.41 2.41
C GLY A 133 -5.90 -14.40 1.99
N ILE A 134 -5.58 -14.40 0.70
CA ILE A 134 -4.54 -15.26 0.13
C ILE A 134 -3.19 -14.90 0.71
N GLN A 135 -2.41 -15.95 1.06
CA GLN A 135 -1.03 -15.82 1.50
C GLN A 135 -0.10 -16.60 0.55
N ILE A 136 1.01 -15.99 0.19
CA ILE A 136 2.00 -16.54 -0.72
C ILE A 136 3.28 -16.79 0.06
N PHE A 137 3.78 -18.02 -0.06
CA PHE A 137 5.05 -18.47 0.51
C PHE A 137 6.01 -18.77 -0.64
N PRO A 138 6.99 -17.90 -0.92
CA PRO A 138 8.03 -18.19 -1.92
C PRO A 138 8.80 -19.44 -1.54
N VAL A 139 9.07 -20.28 -2.52
CA VAL A 139 9.90 -21.49 -2.37
C VAL A 139 11.18 -21.28 -3.17
N SER A 140 12.33 -21.71 -2.62
CA SER A 140 13.59 -21.63 -3.33
C SER A 140 13.53 -22.39 -4.65
N LYS A 141 14.18 -21.86 -5.70
CA LYS A 141 14.40 -22.62 -6.94
C LYS A 141 15.11 -23.94 -6.57
N THR A 142 14.47 -25.05 -6.85
CA THR A 142 15.14 -26.37 -6.93
C THR A 142 15.94 -26.47 -8.19
#